data_b4cdc3201095ad9518466b91dde8f784
#
_entry.id   b4cdc3201095ad9518466b91dde8f784
#
_cell.length_a   1.000
_cell.length_b   1.000
_cell.length_c   1.000
_cell.angle_alpha   90.00
_cell.angle_beta   90.00
_cell.angle_gamma   90.00
#
_symmetry.space_group_name_H-M   'P 1'
#
loop_
_entity.id
_entity.type
_entity.pdbx_description
1 polymer ?
#
loop_
_entity_poly.entity_id
_entity_poly.type
_entity_poly.pdbx_seq_one_letter_code
_entity_poly.pdbx_strand_id
1 'polypeptide(L)'
;MEIKSLSKLNSNEKTSIEQLVFICNTFDKSKNILFLSNEFNAYDNMNCFFLYYDNDDLLGVLSVYADTKNIAEISAYVLPSERQKGIFNKLYKTACQELKKFNYDFVHFKTEERFLHRQEIANKLNAILVDTEYLMEYDKFNNLLSSKKVTDLITRKALKEDFPALIYVQVQAFEESYDLSETYVKQSFYDEDTYLYTTILDGEVVGTCSVDISGANNLIFGLCVIPSHQHQGIGSQMLKNIINDILKTNEKPITICVESENKTALQLYSSSGFNIISQYEYYQTKI
;
A
#
# COMPACT_ATOMS: atom_id res chain seq x y z
N MET A 1 29.18 -6.68 10.28
CA MET A 1 27.92 -5.90 10.35
C MET A 1 27.99 -4.77 9.33
N GLU A 2 27.08 -4.75 8.35
CA GLU A 2 27.01 -3.72 7.29
C GLU A 2 25.57 -3.34 6.97
N ILE A 3 25.38 -2.17 6.35
CA ILE A 3 24.10 -1.75 5.78
C ILE A 3 24.25 -1.70 4.26
N LYS A 4 23.45 -2.49 3.57
CA LYS A 4 23.33 -2.47 2.13
C LYS A 4 22.18 -1.53 1.75
N SER A 5 22.46 -0.50 0.95
CA SER A 5 21.47 0.47 0.48
C SER A 5 21.16 0.20 -0.99
N LEU A 6 19.91 0.03 -1.36
CA LEU A 6 19.46 -0.43 -2.67
C LEU A 6 18.26 0.37 -3.17
N SER A 7 18.25 0.68 -4.47
CA SER A 7 17.05 1.21 -5.13
C SER A 7 16.14 0.10 -5.65
N LYS A 8 16.67 -1.09 -5.92
CA LYS A 8 15.92 -2.29 -6.36
C LYS A 8 16.42 -3.53 -5.66
N LEU A 9 15.50 -4.46 -5.41
CA LEU A 9 15.79 -5.75 -4.78
C LEU A 9 15.87 -6.85 -5.84
N ASN A 10 16.81 -7.76 -5.68
CA ASN A 10 16.81 -9.03 -6.41
C ASN A 10 15.91 -10.07 -5.69
N SER A 11 15.67 -11.22 -6.35
CA SER A 11 14.78 -12.25 -5.81
C SER A 11 15.25 -12.82 -4.46
N ASN A 12 16.56 -13.00 -4.25
CA ASN A 12 17.09 -13.51 -2.98
C ASN A 12 16.88 -12.49 -1.83
N GLU A 13 17.10 -11.20 -2.11
CA GLU A 13 16.86 -10.13 -1.14
C GLU A 13 15.38 -10.03 -0.77
N LYS A 14 14.47 -10.11 -1.76
CA LYS A 14 13.01 -10.15 -1.51
C LYS A 14 12.65 -11.32 -0.60
N THR A 15 13.09 -12.53 -0.93
CA THR A 15 12.83 -13.73 -0.11
C THR A 15 13.36 -13.59 1.33
N SER A 16 14.57 -13.07 1.52
CA SER A 16 15.14 -12.85 2.85
C SER A 16 14.35 -11.83 3.66
N ILE A 17 13.89 -10.74 3.02
CA ILE A 17 13.04 -9.73 3.66
C ILE A 17 11.69 -10.32 4.05
N GLU A 18 11.03 -11.07 3.16
CA GLU A 18 9.75 -11.71 3.43
C GLU A 18 9.84 -12.68 4.64
N GLN A 19 10.92 -13.45 4.73
CA GLN A 19 11.18 -14.33 5.88
C GLN A 19 11.35 -13.54 7.18
N LEU A 20 12.12 -12.45 7.15
CA LEU A 20 12.32 -11.58 8.31
C LEU A 20 11.00 -10.95 8.76
N VAL A 21 10.22 -10.40 7.81
CA VAL A 21 8.89 -9.82 8.07
C VAL A 21 7.95 -10.86 8.65
N PHE A 22 7.92 -12.08 8.10
CA PHE A 22 7.10 -13.17 8.63
C PHE A 22 7.45 -13.51 10.10
N ILE A 23 8.74 -13.59 10.44
CA ILE A 23 9.20 -13.83 11.82
C ILE A 23 8.74 -12.71 12.75
N CYS A 24 8.92 -11.45 12.32
CA CYS A 24 8.51 -10.27 13.09
C CYS A 24 7.00 -10.23 13.29
N ASN A 25 6.22 -10.40 12.23
CA ASN A 25 4.76 -10.39 12.28
C ASN A 25 4.21 -11.51 13.17
N THR A 26 4.82 -12.70 13.12
CA THR A 26 4.45 -13.83 13.99
C THR A 26 4.70 -13.49 15.46
N PHE A 27 5.85 -12.93 15.76
CA PHE A 27 6.23 -12.57 17.13
C PHE A 27 5.35 -11.43 17.69
N ASP A 28 5.14 -10.37 16.89
CA ASP A 28 4.38 -9.18 17.29
C ASP A 28 2.86 -9.38 17.14
N LYS A 29 2.40 -10.47 16.53
CA LYS A 29 1.01 -10.73 16.13
C LYS A 29 0.47 -9.63 15.22
N SER A 30 1.33 -9.08 14.38
CA SER A 30 1.01 -7.99 13.46
C SER A 30 0.59 -8.52 12.07
N LYS A 31 -0.04 -7.65 11.30
CA LYS A 31 -0.53 -7.91 9.93
C LYS A 31 0.07 -6.96 8.91
N ASN A 32 1.09 -6.21 9.32
CA ASN A 32 1.68 -5.21 8.45
C ASN A 32 2.38 -5.86 7.24
N ILE A 33 2.18 -5.26 6.07
CA ILE A 33 2.75 -5.69 4.80
C ILE A 33 3.81 -4.68 4.40
N LEU A 34 4.97 -5.18 3.97
CA LEU A 34 6.06 -4.35 3.45
C LEU A 34 5.99 -4.35 1.92
N PHE A 35 5.89 -3.16 1.34
CA PHE A 35 5.96 -2.99 -0.10
C PHE A 35 7.41 -3.11 -0.58
N LEU A 36 7.68 -4.01 -1.53
CA LEU A 36 9.03 -4.38 -1.98
C LEU A 36 9.35 -3.96 -3.42
N SER A 37 8.66 -2.92 -3.91
CA SER A 37 8.96 -2.27 -5.19
C SER A 37 9.32 -0.80 -5.00
N ASN A 38 10.06 -0.21 -5.93
CA ASN A 38 10.32 1.24 -5.97
C ASN A 38 9.63 1.93 -7.15
N GLU A 39 8.74 1.23 -7.84
CA GLU A 39 8.12 1.70 -9.08
C GLU A 39 7.24 2.92 -8.89
N PHE A 40 6.65 3.07 -7.69
CA PHE A 40 5.85 4.25 -7.34
C PHE A 40 6.65 5.37 -6.67
N ASN A 41 7.94 5.19 -6.43
CA ASN A 41 8.76 6.26 -5.85
C ASN A 41 9.01 7.38 -6.87
N ALA A 42 8.95 8.63 -6.42
CA ALA A 42 9.15 9.83 -7.26
C ALA A 42 10.55 9.91 -7.88
N TYR A 43 11.53 9.17 -7.36
CA TYR A 43 12.90 9.14 -7.83
C TYR A 43 13.40 7.70 -7.99
N ASP A 44 13.52 7.22 -9.22
CA ASP A 44 13.92 5.84 -9.54
C ASP A 44 15.31 5.45 -9.04
N ASN A 45 16.21 6.44 -8.90
CA ASN A 45 17.59 6.25 -8.49
C ASN A 45 17.82 6.43 -6.98
N MET A 46 16.78 6.75 -6.22
CA MET A 46 16.85 6.85 -4.77
C MET A 46 16.95 5.45 -4.15
N ASN A 47 17.91 5.26 -3.22
CA ASN A 47 17.91 4.04 -2.43
C ASN A 47 16.70 4.05 -1.49
N CYS A 48 15.88 3.02 -1.59
CA CYS A 48 14.65 2.90 -0.80
C CYS A 48 14.60 1.62 0.06
N PHE A 49 15.61 0.76 -0.04
CA PHE A 49 15.75 -0.43 0.81
C PHE A 49 17.09 -0.40 1.53
N PHE A 50 17.06 -0.49 2.85
CA PHE A 50 18.21 -0.49 3.72
C PHE A 50 18.23 -1.79 4.50
N LEU A 51 19.20 -2.66 4.21
CA LEU A 51 19.29 -4.02 4.74
C LEU A 51 20.47 -4.10 5.71
N TYR A 52 20.22 -4.48 6.96
CA TYR A 52 21.26 -4.63 7.97
C TYR A 52 21.64 -6.10 8.11
N TYR A 53 22.89 -6.40 7.75
CA TYR A 53 23.44 -7.74 7.80
C TYR A 53 24.49 -7.90 8.93
N ASP A 54 24.53 -9.10 9.52
CA ASP A 54 25.67 -9.61 10.23
C ASP A 54 26.18 -10.87 9.50
N ASN A 55 27.33 -10.76 8.85
CA ASN A 55 27.78 -11.70 7.83
C ASN A 55 26.70 -11.87 6.73
N ASP A 56 26.17 -13.08 6.56
CA ASP A 56 25.14 -13.37 5.55
C ASP A 56 23.69 -13.30 6.13
N ASP A 57 23.56 -13.08 7.44
CA ASP A 57 22.26 -13.06 8.11
C ASP A 57 21.62 -11.67 8.05
N LEU A 58 20.41 -11.56 7.49
CA LEU A 58 19.60 -10.35 7.49
C LEU A 58 18.95 -10.18 8.87
N LEU A 59 19.38 -9.16 9.62
CA LEU A 59 18.88 -8.88 10.97
C LEU A 59 17.85 -7.77 11.04
N GLY A 60 17.79 -6.91 10.02
CA GLY A 60 16.82 -5.82 9.95
C GLY A 60 16.71 -5.21 8.57
N VAL A 61 15.56 -4.65 8.29
CA VAL A 61 15.24 -3.93 7.05
C VAL A 61 14.50 -2.64 7.37
N LEU A 62 14.76 -1.60 6.58
CA LEU A 62 13.93 -0.41 6.49
C LEU A 62 13.63 -0.16 5.03
N SER A 63 12.36 0.00 4.69
CA SER A 63 11.91 0.41 3.36
C SER A 63 11.38 1.84 3.38
N VAL A 64 11.53 2.51 2.26
CA VAL A 64 11.02 3.85 1.97
C VAL A 64 10.03 3.75 0.83
N TYR A 65 8.82 4.28 1.02
CA TYR A 65 7.83 4.54 -0.02
C TYR A 65 7.66 6.05 -0.14
N ALA A 66 7.87 6.61 -1.31
CA ALA A 66 7.93 8.05 -1.51
C ALA A 66 7.41 8.43 -2.91
N ASP A 67 6.12 8.27 -3.12
CA ASP A 67 5.39 8.60 -4.36
C ASP A 67 5.30 10.10 -4.62
N THR A 68 5.41 10.91 -3.57
CA THR A 68 5.49 12.36 -3.65
C THR A 68 6.91 12.87 -3.37
N LYS A 69 7.17 14.14 -3.67
CA LYS A 69 8.49 14.77 -3.45
C LYS A 69 8.64 15.46 -2.07
N ASN A 70 7.61 15.40 -1.24
CA ASN A 70 7.56 16.18 0.00
C ASN A 70 7.67 15.31 1.25
N ILE A 71 7.07 14.14 1.23
CA ILE A 71 6.96 13.23 2.37
C ILE A 71 7.36 11.83 1.90
N ALA A 72 8.17 11.15 2.69
CA ALA A 72 8.51 9.75 2.47
C ALA A 72 7.94 8.92 3.63
N GLU A 73 7.23 7.84 3.30
CA GLU A 73 6.80 6.85 4.28
C GLU A 73 7.94 5.86 4.55
N ILE A 74 8.17 5.51 5.80
CA ILE A 74 9.14 4.49 6.19
C ILE A 74 8.47 3.38 6.99
N SER A 75 8.87 2.15 6.69
CA SER A 75 8.52 0.95 7.45
C SER A 75 9.79 0.18 7.82
N ALA A 76 9.89 -0.32 9.04
CA ALA A 76 11.10 -0.99 9.49
C ALA A 76 10.80 -2.24 10.32
N TYR A 77 11.64 -3.26 10.11
CA TYR A 77 11.60 -4.51 10.85
C TYR A 77 13.01 -4.86 11.36
N VAL A 78 13.07 -5.34 12.60
CA VAL A 78 14.28 -5.88 13.21
C VAL A 78 13.90 -7.20 13.86
N LEU A 79 14.68 -8.25 13.62
CA LEU A 79 14.48 -9.55 14.26
C LEU A 79 14.26 -9.37 15.77
N PRO A 80 13.26 -10.03 16.39
CA PRO A 80 12.93 -9.85 17.80
C PRO A 80 14.12 -10.03 18.74
N SER A 81 15.01 -11.01 18.47
CA SER A 81 16.23 -11.28 19.24
C SER A 81 17.30 -10.18 19.11
N GLU A 82 17.20 -9.34 18.07
CA GLU A 82 18.17 -8.31 17.74
C GLU A 82 17.69 -6.89 18.07
N ARG A 83 16.49 -6.76 18.61
CA ARG A 83 15.93 -5.47 19.04
C ARG A 83 16.70 -4.89 20.21
N GLN A 84 16.59 -3.58 20.40
CA GLN A 84 17.28 -2.78 21.43
C GLN A 84 18.83 -2.76 21.31
N LYS A 85 19.39 -3.35 20.24
CA LYS A 85 20.84 -3.31 19.94
C LYS A 85 21.24 -2.16 19.00
N GLY A 86 20.32 -1.22 18.74
CA GLY A 86 20.55 -0.01 17.93
C GLY A 86 20.47 -0.20 16.42
N ILE A 87 20.02 -1.37 15.93
CA ILE A 87 19.90 -1.68 14.49
C ILE A 87 18.93 -0.69 13.82
N PHE A 88 17.72 -0.50 14.39
CA PHE A 88 16.76 0.47 13.87
C PHE A 88 17.35 1.87 13.72
N ASN A 89 18.07 2.38 14.73
CA ASN A 89 18.67 3.71 14.70
C ASN A 89 19.68 3.86 13.56
N LYS A 90 20.46 2.81 13.27
CA LYS A 90 21.43 2.82 12.17
C LYS A 90 20.73 2.84 10.83
N LEU A 91 19.73 1.98 10.64
CA LEU A 91 18.90 1.94 9.43
C LEU A 91 18.21 3.28 9.19
N TYR A 92 17.53 3.81 10.21
CA TYR A 92 16.84 5.11 10.15
C TYR A 92 17.77 6.25 9.77
N LYS A 93 18.93 6.34 10.44
CA LYS A 93 19.94 7.37 10.13
C LYS A 93 20.43 7.28 8.68
N THR A 94 20.63 6.07 8.16
CA THR A 94 21.10 5.86 6.79
C THR A 94 20.01 6.25 5.79
N ALA A 95 18.74 5.87 6.05
CA ALA A 95 17.60 6.28 5.23
C ALA A 95 17.40 7.80 5.22
N CYS A 96 17.47 8.47 6.37
CA CYS A 96 17.38 9.93 6.46
C CYS A 96 18.51 10.64 5.70
N GLN A 97 19.73 10.09 5.71
CA GLN A 97 20.84 10.63 4.93
C GLN A 97 20.59 10.51 3.43
N GLU A 98 19.97 9.44 2.98
CA GLU A 98 19.57 9.27 1.58
C GLU A 98 18.45 10.25 1.22
N LEU A 99 17.36 10.29 1.98
CA LEU A 99 16.21 11.17 1.74
C LEU A 99 16.60 12.64 1.64
N LYS A 100 17.54 13.11 2.47
CA LYS A 100 18.08 14.49 2.40
C LYS A 100 18.73 14.83 1.06
N LYS A 101 19.33 13.86 0.36
CA LYS A 101 19.91 14.11 -0.98
C LYS A 101 18.84 14.45 -2.01
N PHE A 102 17.60 14.01 -1.76
CA PHE A 102 16.43 14.23 -2.61
C PHE A 102 15.49 15.32 -2.05
N ASN A 103 15.97 16.11 -1.06
CA ASN A 103 15.27 17.24 -0.45
C ASN A 103 13.97 16.88 0.27
N TYR A 104 13.87 15.68 0.85
CA TYR A 104 12.78 15.37 1.78
C TYR A 104 13.05 16.02 3.14
N ASP A 105 12.05 16.69 3.69
CA ASP A 105 12.11 17.35 5.00
C ASP A 105 11.43 16.52 6.10
N PHE A 106 10.46 15.69 5.70
CA PHE A 106 9.63 14.92 6.62
C PHE A 106 9.55 13.45 6.22
N VAL A 107 9.42 12.60 7.23
CA VAL A 107 9.06 11.20 7.05
C VAL A 107 7.83 10.85 7.86
N HIS A 108 6.99 10.00 7.29
CA HIS A 108 5.93 9.30 7.99
C HIS A 108 6.44 7.92 8.41
N PHE A 109 6.49 7.70 9.70
CA PHE A 109 6.83 6.38 10.24
C PHE A 109 5.55 5.56 10.39
N LYS A 110 5.39 4.55 9.52
CA LYS A 110 4.25 3.64 9.56
C LYS A 110 4.48 2.55 10.58
N THR A 111 3.50 2.32 11.42
CA THR A 111 3.50 1.25 12.41
C THR A 111 2.09 0.70 12.59
N GLU A 112 1.97 -0.43 13.25
CA GLU A 112 0.67 -1.04 13.57
C GLU A 112 0.30 -0.76 15.02
N GLU A 113 -0.98 -0.49 15.30
CA GLU A 113 -1.49 -0.18 16.64
C GLU A 113 -1.09 -1.24 17.66
N ARG A 114 -1.03 -2.52 17.26
CA ARG A 114 -0.67 -3.64 18.13
C ARG A 114 0.80 -3.71 18.49
N PHE A 115 1.67 -3.00 17.77
CA PHE A 115 3.10 -3.00 18.05
C PHE A 115 3.41 -2.28 19.36
N LEU A 116 3.88 -3.02 20.37
CA LEU A 116 4.03 -2.54 21.74
C LEU A 116 4.99 -1.36 21.89
N HIS A 117 6.03 -1.29 21.05
CA HIS A 117 7.07 -0.24 21.14
C HIS A 117 6.79 0.99 20.28
N ARG A 118 5.64 1.07 19.59
CA ARG A 118 5.34 2.18 18.68
C ARG A 118 5.46 3.56 19.34
N GLN A 119 4.85 3.70 20.52
CA GLN A 119 4.86 4.97 21.26
C GLN A 119 6.25 5.35 21.75
N GLU A 120 7.05 4.38 22.18
CA GLU A 120 8.44 4.61 22.58
C GLU A 120 9.29 5.13 21.42
N ILE A 121 9.12 4.54 20.23
CA ILE A 121 9.83 4.96 19.02
C ILE A 121 9.36 6.34 18.59
N ALA A 122 8.05 6.60 18.56
CA ALA A 122 7.49 7.90 18.23
C ALA A 122 8.04 9.00 19.15
N ASN A 123 8.08 8.75 20.46
CA ASN A 123 8.63 9.71 21.43
C ASN A 123 10.13 9.95 21.21
N LYS A 124 10.93 8.91 20.93
CA LYS A 124 12.38 9.04 20.65
C LYS A 124 12.66 9.84 19.38
N LEU A 125 11.79 9.75 18.40
CA LEU A 125 11.89 10.49 17.14
C LEU A 125 11.23 11.88 17.19
N ASN A 126 10.62 12.26 18.32
CA ASN A 126 9.76 13.45 18.44
C ASN A 126 8.68 13.48 17.34
N ALA A 127 8.14 12.31 17.01
CA ALA A 127 7.16 12.15 15.97
C ALA A 127 5.74 12.32 16.52
N ILE A 128 4.87 12.94 15.73
CA ILE A 128 3.45 13.16 16.06
C ILE A 128 2.57 12.27 15.18
N LEU A 129 1.51 11.72 15.74
CA LEU A 129 0.49 10.98 14.98
C LEU A 129 -0.21 11.95 14.04
N VAL A 130 -0.22 11.65 12.74
CA VAL A 130 -0.82 12.50 11.70
C VAL A 130 -1.94 11.82 10.95
N ASP A 131 -1.91 10.48 10.87
CA ASP A 131 -2.92 9.73 10.15
C ASP A 131 -3.08 8.31 10.69
N THR A 132 -4.24 7.70 10.41
CA THR A 132 -4.54 6.31 10.73
C THR A 132 -5.31 5.66 9.59
N GLU A 133 -4.96 4.42 9.27
CA GLU A 133 -5.63 3.60 8.27
C GLU A 133 -6.10 2.28 8.88
N TYR A 134 -7.22 1.77 8.40
CA TYR A 134 -7.62 0.39 8.66
C TYR A 134 -7.17 -0.52 7.54
N LEU A 135 -6.52 -1.62 7.91
CA LEU A 135 -6.36 -2.78 7.03
C LEU A 135 -7.62 -3.63 7.17
N MET A 136 -8.32 -3.86 6.06
CA MET A 136 -9.52 -4.68 6.02
C MET A 136 -9.29 -5.91 5.14
N GLU A 137 -9.90 -7.04 5.53
CA GLU A 137 -9.83 -8.31 4.81
C GLU A 137 -11.24 -8.76 4.41
N TYR A 138 -11.38 -9.24 3.19
CA TYR A 138 -12.63 -9.77 2.67
C TYR A 138 -12.95 -11.14 3.28
N ASP A 139 -14.12 -11.24 3.89
CA ASP A 139 -14.65 -12.49 4.40
C ASP A 139 -15.47 -13.21 3.32
N LYS A 140 -14.85 -14.20 2.66
CA LYS A 140 -15.51 -14.99 1.59
C LYS A 140 -16.71 -15.81 2.07
N PHE A 141 -16.89 -15.99 3.37
CA PHE A 141 -18.03 -16.71 3.95
C PHE A 141 -19.20 -15.77 4.28
N ASN A 142 -18.96 -14.46 4.30
CA ASN A 142 -19.98 -13.47 4.62
C ASN A 142 -20.58 -12.89 3.33
N ASN A 143 -21.58 -13.57 2.76
CA ASN A 143 -22.23 -13.22 1.50
C ASN A 143 -23.11 -11.94 1.58
N LEU A 144 -22.59 -10.84 2.14
CA LEU A 144 -23.30 -9.56 2.23
C LEU A 144 -23.37 -8.77 0.89
N LEU A 145 -22.87 -9.33 -0.21
CA LEU A 145 -22.85 -8.67 -1.53
C LEU A 145 -24.25 -8.52 -2.17
N SER A 146 -25.21 -8.06 -1.40
CA SER A 146 -26.54 -7.66 -1.87
C SER A 146 -26.50 -6.19 -2.33
N SER A 147 -25.72 -5.88 -3.37
CA SER A 147 -25.78 -4.56 -4.00
C SER A 147 -26.93 -4.51 -5.01
N LYS A 148 -27.61 -3.37 -5.07
CA LYS A 148 -28.55 -3.08 -6.16
C LYS A 148 -27.76 -3.17 -7.47
N LYS A 149 -28.20 -4.06 -8.39
CA LYS A 149 -27.50 -4.25 -9.65
C LYS A 149 -27.59 -2.97 -10.48
N VAL A 150 -26.45 -2.40 -10.84
CA VAL A 150 -26.36 -1.30 -11.80
C VAL A 150 -26.43 -1.93 -13.19
N THR A 151 -27.43 -1.53 -13.98
CA THR A 151 -27.62 -2.03 -15.36
C THR A 151 -26.49 -1.50 -16.24
N ASP A 152 -26.04 -2.31 -17.20
CA ASP A 152 -25.04 -1.96 -18.22
C ASP A 152 -23.65 -1.55 -17.68
N LEU A 153 -23.36 -1.84 -16.39
CA LEU A 153 -22.04 -1.66 -15.79
C LEU A 153 -21.10 -2.81 -16.17
N ILE A 154 -20.00 -2.48 -16.84
CA ILE A 154 -18.96 -3.41 -17.23
C ILE A 154 -17.70 -3.10 -16.42
N THR A 155 -17.15 -4.10 -15.72
CA THR A 155 -15.83 -4.01 -15.08
C THR A 155 -14.92 -5.08 -15.69
N ARG A 156 -13.78 -4.68 -16.23
CA ARG A 156 -12.80 -5.56 -16.89
C ARG A 156 -11.38 -5.09 -16.63
N LYS A 157 -10.40 -5.93 -16.90
CA LYS A 157 -8.99 -5.48 -16.94
C LYS A 157 -8.84 -4.37 -17.98
N ALA A 158 -8.06 -3.36 -17.64
CA ALA A 158 -7.84 -2.19 -18.47
C ALA A 158 -7.07 -2.57 -19.74
N LEU A 159 -7.35 -1.81 -20.80
CA LEU A 159 -6.65 -1.84 -22.06
C LEU A 159 -5.86 -0.53 -22.21
N LYS A 160 -4.84 -0.50 -23.05
CA LYS A 160 -4.01 0.70 -23.24
C LYS A 160 -4.80 1.92 -23.74
N GLU A 161 -5.83 1.65 -24.53
CA GLU A 161 -6.77 2.69 -25.00
C GLU A 161 -7.59 3.34 -23.89
N ASP A 162 -7.72 2.71 -22.73
CA ASP A 162 -8.45 3.27 -21.58
C ASP A 162 -7.63 4.35 -20.84
N PHE A 163 -6.31 4.44 -21.04
CA PHE A 163 -5.42 5.29 -20.24
C PHE A 163 -5.88 6.74 -20.09
N PRO A 164 -6.24 7.47 -21.17
CA PRO A 164 -6.66 8.87 -21.02
C PRO A 164 -7.87 9.02 -20.10
N ALA A 165 -8.82 8.09 -20.19
CA ALA A 165 -10.02 8.10 -19.37
C ALA A 165 -9.74 7.67 -17.93
N LEU A 166 -8.87 6.67 -17.71
CA LEU A 166 -8.47 6.23 -16.37
C LEU A 166 -7.70 7.32 -15.62
N ILE A 167 -6.77 8.01 -16.30
CA ILE A 167 -6.04 9.16 -15.73
C ILE A 167 -7.04 10.25 -15.34
N TYR A 168 -7.99 10.58 -16.22
CA TYR A 168 -9.03 11.57 -15.93
C TYR A 168 -9.86 11.18 -14.71
N VAL A 169 -10.28 9.90 -14.59
CA VAL A 169 -11.04 9.40 -13.44
C VAL A 169 -10.25 9.58 -12.14
N GLN A 170 -8.96 9.23 -12.13
CA GLN A 170 -8.10 9.38 -10.94
C GLN A 170 -7.93 10.85 -10.55
N VAL A 171 -7.58 11.72 -11.51
CA VAL A 171 -7.46 13.17 -11.28
C VAL A 171 -8.72 13.74 -10.64
N GLN A 172 -9.92 13.35 -11.15
CA GLN A 172 -11.18 13.86 -10.63
C GLN A 172 -11.57 13.28 -9.27
N ALA A 173 -11.22 12.01 -9.02
CA ALA A 173 -11.65 11.31 -7.81
C ALA A 173 -10.72 11.59 -6.61
N PHE A 174 -9.42 11.76 -6.85
CA PHE A 174 -8.41 11.98 -5.80
C PHE A 174 -7.92 13.43 -5.73
N GLU A 175 -8.37 14.31 -6.63
CA GLU A 175 -7.93 15.71 -6.74
C GLU A 175 -6.40 15.84 -6.89
N GLU A 176 -5.78 14.87 -7.55
CA GLU A 176 -4.35 14.77 -7.78
C GLU A 176 -3.91 15.43 -9.07
N SER A 177 -2.59 15.62 -9.23
CA SER A 177 -2.03 16.10 -10.49
C SER A 177 -2.14 15.07 -11.61
N TYR A 178 -2.23 15.54 -12.85
CA TYR A 178 -2.24 14.66 -14.04
C TYR A 178 -1.00 13.75 -14.08
N ASP A 179 0.19 14.28 -13.80
CA ASP A 179 1.46 13.55 -13.87
C ASP A 179 1.50 12.39 -12.86
N LEU A 180 0.97 12.60 -11.66
CA LEU A 180 0.90 11.57 -10.63
C LEU A 180 -0.09 10.47 -11.04
N SER A 181 -1.30 10.85 -11.45
CA SER A 181 -2.33 9.91 -11.92
C SER A 181 -1.86 9.13 -13.16
N GLU A 182 -1.15 9.79 -14.10
CA GLU A 182 -0.55 9.12 -15.26
C GLU A 182 0.49 8.08 -14.83
N THR A 183 1.31 8.40 -13.85
CA THR A 183 2.31 7.49 -13.29
C THR A 183 1.63 6.25 -12.71
N TYR A 184 0.63 6.42 -11.84
CA TYR A 184 -0.11 5.31 -11.25
C TYR A 184 -0.80 4.41 -12.28
N VAL A 185 -1.49 5.01 -13.26
CA VAL A 185 -2.17 4.23 -14.32
C VAL A 185 -1.17 3.41 -15.13
N LYS A 186 -0.07 4.04 -15.56
CA LYS A 186 0.94 3.36 -16.38
C LYS A 186 1.66 2.26 -15.59
N GLN A 187 2.09 2.55 -14.38
CA GLN A 187 2.79 1.57 -13.55
C GLN A 187 1.89 0.38 -13.22
N SER A 188 0.66 0.62 -12.76
CA SER A 188 -0.30 -0.46 -12.51
C SER A 188 -0.62 -1.30 -13.74
N PHE A 189 -0.52 -0.74 -14.95
CA PHE A 189 -0.77 -1.48 -16.18
C PHE A 189 0.41 -2.31 -16.65
N TYR A 190 1.64 -1.78 -16.50
CA TYR A 190 2.85 -2.45 -17.00
C TYR A 190 3.51 -3.39 -15.98
N ASP A 191 3.13 -3.30 -14.73
CA ASP A 191 3.57 -4.24 -13.69
C ASP A 191 2.90 -5.60 -13.89
N GLU A 192 3.71 -6.65 -14.02
CA GLU A 192 3.23 -8.03 -14.24
C GLU A 192 2.46 -8.58 -13.03
N ASP A 193 2.73 -8.05 -11.86
CA ASP A 193 2.11 -8.43 -10.59
C ASP A 193 0.94 -7.54 -10.18
N THR A 194 0.50 -6.63 -11.07
CA THR A 194 -0.64 -5.74 -10.81
C THR A 194 -1.73 -5.88 -11.88
N TYR A 195 -2.98 -5.99 -11.44
CA TYR A 195 -4.15 -5.94 -12.33
C TYR A 195 -4.79 -4.57 -12.23
N LEU A 196 -4.74 -3.80 -13.31
CA LEU A 196 -5.50 -2.55 -13.44
C LEU A 196 -6.88 -2.84 -14.04
N TYR A 197 -7.94 -2.36 -13.40
CA TYR A 197 -9.32 -2.51 -13.84
C TYR A 197 -9.89 -1.18 -14.31
N THR A 198 -10.74 -1.26 -15.34
CA THR A 198 -11.59 -0.17 -15.80
C THR A 198 -13.07 -0.53 -15.57
N THR A 199 -13.86 0.45 -15.18
CA THR A 199 -15.31 0.31 -15.02
C THR A 199 -16.02 1.29 -15.93
N ILE A 200 -16.91 0.76 -16.77
CA ILE A 200 -17.58 1.45 -17.85
C ILE A 200 -19.10 1.41 -17.60
N LEU A 201 -19.75 2.54 -17.72
CA LEU A 201 -21.22 2.69 -17.71
C LEU A 201 -21.63 3.47 -18.94
N ASP A 202 -22.61 2.95 -19.70
CA ASP A 202 -23.14 3.58 -20.93
C ASP A 202 -22.05 3.97 -21.95
N GLY A 203 -20.94 3.22 -21.99
CA GLY A 203 -19.80 3.44 -22.89
C GLY A 203 -18.74 4.43 -22.35
N GLU A 204 -18.94 5.05 -21.21
CA GLU A 204 -18.00 5.96 -20.57
C GLU A 204 -17.24 5.28 -19.43
N VAL A 205 -15.94 5.54 -19.29
CA VAL A 205 -15.13 5.07 -18.14
C VAL A 205 -15.47 5.92 -16.93
N VAL A 206 -16.04 5.29 -15.91
CA VAL A 206 -16.53 5.97 -14.71
C VAL A 206 -15.80 5.58 -13.43
N GLY A 207 -14.94 4.56 -13.48
CA GLY A 207 -14.19 4.11 -12.30
C GLY A 207 -12.95 3.30 -12.66
N THR A 208 -12.03 3.23 -11.73
CA THR A 208 -10.80 2.43 -11.81
C THR A 208 -10.46 1.79 -10.48
N CYS A 209 -9.61 0.77 -10.53
CA CYS A 209 -9.10 0.07 -9.37
C CYS A 209 -7.86 -0.74 -9.76
N SER A 210 -6.88 -0.83 -8.89
CA SER A 210 -5.73 -1.72 -9.05
C SER A 210 -5.71 -2.81 -8.00
N VAL A 211 -5.10 -3.95 -8.33
CA VAL A 211 -4.91 -5.08 -7.41
C VAL A 211 -3.50 -5.60 -7.55
N ASP A 212 -2.69 -5.43 -6.51
CA ASP A 212 -1.36 -6.03 -6.40
C ASP A 212 -1.51 -7.49 -5.95
N ILE A 213 -0.94 -8.41 -6.74
CA ILE A 213 -0.95 -9.86 -6.49
C ILE A 213 0.44 -10.40 -6.15
N SER A 214 1.46 -9.55 -6.01
CA SER A 214 2.85 -9.95 -5.76
C SER A 214 3.05 -10.59 -4.38
N GLY A 215 2.37 -10.06 -3.37
CA GLY A 215 2.53 -10.45 -1.97
C GLY A 215 1.75 -11.71 -1.55
N ALA A 216 1.70 -11.93 -0.23
CA ALA A 216 0.91 -13.02 0.38
C ALA A 216 -0.61 -12.79 0.27
N ASN A 217 -1.04 -11.56 0.04
CA ASN A 217 -2.43 -11.14 -0.13
C ASN A 217 -2.61 -10.52 -1.52
N ASN A 218 -3.86 -10.48 -1.99
CA ASN A 218 -4.27 -9.62 -3.10
C ASN A 218 -4.66 -8.26 -2.51
N LEU A 219 -3.83 -7.23 -2.69
CA LEU A 219 -4.08 -5.89 -2.15
C LEU A 219 -4.82 -5.03 -3.17
N ILE A 220 -6.06 -4.65 -2.84
CA ILE A 220 -6.84 -3.70 -3.62
C ILE A 220 -6.39 -2.28 -3.25
N PHE A 221 -6.11 -1.44 -4.26
CA PHE A 221 -5.75 -0.03 -4.07
C PHE A 221 -6.26 0.83 -5.23
N GLY A 222 -6.25 2.16 -5.05
CA GLY A 222 -6.67 3.10 -6.08
C GLY A 222 -8.12 2.92 -6.55
N LEU A 223 -9.01 2.36 -5.70
CA LEU A 223 -10.41 2.18 -6.03
C LEU A 223 -11.13 3.52 -6.00
N CYS A 224 -11.59 3.97 -7.14
CA CYS A 224 -12.34 5.21 -7.23
C CYS A 224 -13.40 5.21 -8.33
N VAL A 225 -14.38 6.09 -8.13
CA VAL A 225 -15.46 6.40 -9.10
C VAL A 225 -15.49 7.91 -9.26
N ILE A 226 -15.58 8.38 -10.51
CA ILE A 226 -15.67 9.82 -10.83
C ILE A 226 -16.81 10.48 -10.02
N PRO A 227 -16.62 11.70 -9.46
CA PRO A 227 -17.59 12.32 -8.55
C PRO A 227 -19.03 12.38 -9.04
N SER A 228 -19.23 12.67 -10.32
CA SER A 228 -20.56 12.74 -10.95
C SER A 228 -21.34 11.42 -10.93
N HIS A 229 -20.67 10.28 -10.69
CA HIS A 229 -21.24 8.93 -10.70
C HIS A 229 -21.16 8.22 -9.33
N GLN A 230 -20.73 8.93 -8.29
CA GLN A 230 -20.75 8.41 -6.92
C GLN A 230 -22.17 8.27 -6.37
N HIS A 231 -22.33 7.53 -5.29
CA HIS A 231 -23.60 7.27 -4.58
C HIS A 231 -24.69 6.56 -5.42
N GLN A 232 -24.33 6.00 -6.58
CA GLN A 232 -25.25 5.26 -7.47
C GLN A 232 -25.08 3.73 -7.39
N GLY A 233 -24.27 3.23 -6.45
CA GLY A 233 -23.98 1.80 -6.28
C GLY A 233 -22.87 1.27 -7.20
N ILE A 234 -22.28 2.12 -8.03
CA ILE A 234 -21.21 1.75 -8.99
C ILE A 234 -20.00 1.19 -8.27
N GLY A 235 -19.49 1.87 -7.21
CA GLY A 235 -18.34 1.38 -6.44
C GLY A 235 -18.56 -0.01 -5.84
N SER A 236 -19.75 -0.28 -5.29
CA SER A 236 -20.09 -1.60 -4.73
C SER A 236 -20.14 -2.68 -5.81
N GLN A 237 -20.73 -2.38 -6.97
CA GLN A 237 -20.81 -3.36 -8.07
C GLN A 237 -19.43 -3.59 -8.70
N MET A 238 -18.63 -2.54 -8.89
CA MET A 238 -17.24 -2.62 -9.35
C MET A 238 -16.40 -3.51 -8.43
N LEU A 239 -16.41 -3.22 -7.13
CA LEU A 239 -15.67 -4.00 -6.13
C LEU A 239 -16.09 -5.47 -6.15
N LYS A 240 -17.38 -5.76 -6.22
CA LYS A 240 -17.92 -7.12 -6.36
C LYS A 240 -17.39 -7.83 -7.61
N ASN A 241 -17.40 -7.15 -8.76
CA ASN A 241 -16.92 -7.72 -10.01
C ASN A 241 -15.42 -8.05 -9.93
N ILE A 242 -14.63 -7.15 -9.34
CA ILE A 242 -13.19 -7.33 -9.12
C ILE A 242 -12.91 -8.51 -8.18
N ILE A 243 -13.59 -8.58 -7.03
CA ILE A 243 -13.46 -9.70 -6.08
C ILE A 243 -13.75 -11.02 -6.79
N ASN A 244 -14.84 -11.09 -7.55
CA ASN A 244 -15.21 -12.31 -8.28
C ASN A 244 -14.17 -12.70 -9.34
N ASP A 245 -13.47 -11.73 -9.94
CA ASP A 245 -12.40 -12.00 -10.91
C ASP A 245 -11.14 -12.51 -10.21
N ILE A 246 -10.74 -11.87 -9.10
CA ILE A 246 -9.58 -12.29 -8.30
C ILE A 246 -9.76 -13.72 -7.77
N LEU A 247 -10.93 -14.05 -7.22
CA LEU A 247 -11.22 -15.39 -6.67
C LEU A 247 -11.14 -16.52 -7.70
N LYS A 248 -11.15 -16.21 -9.00
CA LYS A 248 -10.91 -17.18 -10.08
C LYS A 248 -9.42 -17.41 -10.35
N THR A 249 -8.56 -16.48 -9.93
CA THR A 249 -7.12 -16.51 -10.26
C THR A 249 -6.30 -17.19 -9.18
N ASN A 250 -6.61 -16.95 -7.91
CA ASN A 250 -5.90 -17.52 -6.77
C ASN A 250 -6.77 -17.51 -5.51
N GLU A 251 -6.29 -18.16 -4.44
CA GLU A 251 -6.99 -18.27 -3.15
C GLU A 251 -6.40 -17.36 -2.05
N LYS A 252 -5.48 -16.45 -2.40
CA LYS A 252 -4.88 -15.53 -1.43
C LYS A 252 -5.96 -14.67 -0.77
N PRO A 253 -5.79 -14.26 0.50
CA PRO A 253 -6.66 -13.26 1.13
C PRO A 253 -6.76 -12.00 0.29
N ILE A 254 -7.92 -11.37 0.27
CA ILE A 254 -8.14 -10.08 -0.41
C ILE A 254 -8.19 -9.00 0.67
N THR A 255 -7.30 -8.02 0.56
CA THR A 255 -7.16 -6.94 1.53
C THR A 255 -7.29 -5.57 0.86
N ILE A 256 -7.65 -4.58 1.67
CA ILE A 256 -7.71 -3.17 1.27
C ILE A 256 -7.35 -2.29 2.46
N CYS A 257 -6.64 -1.18 2.21
CA CYS A 257 -6.41 -0.14 3.21
C CYS A 257 -7.37 1.03 3.01
N VAL A 258 -7.76 1.67 4.09
CA VAL A 258 -8.64 2.84 4.07
C VAL A 258 -8.34 3.78 5.22
N GLU A 259 -8.21 5.06 4.93
CA GLU A 259 -8.08 6.11 5.96
C GLU A 259 -9.27 6.05 6.95
N SER A 260 -8.98 6.15 8.24
CA SER A 260 -9.99 6.04 9.30
C SER A 260 -11.08 7.12 9.21
N GLU A 261 -10.77 8.26 8.61
CA GLU A 261 -11.69 9.37 8.38
C GLU A 261 -12.54 9.23 7.12
N ASN A 262 -12.18 8.33 6.19
CA ASN A 262 -12.96 8.08 4.97
C ASN A 262 -14.17 7.19 5.25
N LYS A 263 -15.18 7.76 5.89
CA LYS A 263 -16.40 7.02 6.30
C LYS A 263 -17.17 6.42 5.12
N THR A 264 -17.11 7.07 3.96
CA THR A 264 -17.77 6.59 2.73
C THR A 264 -17.14 5.29 2.24
N ALA A 265 -15.81 5.25 2.14
CA ALA A 265 -15.09 4.03 1.75
C ALA A 265 -15.22 2.93 2.80
N LEU A 266 -15.12 3.27 4.09
CA LEU A 266 -15.34 2.32 5.19
C LEU A 266 -16.72 1.65 5.11
N GLN A 267 -17.78 2.43 4.87
CA GLN A 267 -19.13 1.89 4.70
C GLN A 267 -19.23 1.01 3.45
N LEU A 268 -18.61 1.42 2.33
CA LEU A 268 -18.57 0.63 1.11
C LEU A 268 -17.92 -0.73 1.35
N TYR A 269 -16.72 -0.75 1.96
CA TYR A 269 -15.97 -1.99 2.18
C TYR A 269 -16.66 -2.89 3.20
N SER A 270 -17.13 -2.36 4.32
CA SER A 270 -17.85 -3.14 5.34
C SER A 270 -19.15 -3.76 4.77
N SER A 271 -19.92 -3.00 3.98
CA SER A 271 -21.12 -3.53 3.32
C SER A 271 -20.81 -4.52 2.19
N SER A 272 -19.57 -4.53 1.70
CA SER A 272 -19.08 -5.47 0.70
C SER A 272 -18.44 -6.73 1.28
N GLY A 273 -18.47 -6.91 2.62
CA GLY A 273 -17.97 -8.10 3.30
C GLY A 273 -16.52 -8.00 3.79
N PHE A 274 -15.94 -6.79 3.85
CA PHE A 274 -14.64 -6.59 4.47
C PHE A 274 -14.78 -6.32 5.97
N ASN A 275 -13.87 -6.93 6.75
CA ASN A 275 -13.75 -6.71 8.19
C ASN A 275 -12.40 -6.06 8.50
N ILE A 276 -12.39 -5.14 9.46
CA ILE A 276 -11.14 -4.55 9.96
C ILE A 276 -10.34 -5.65 10.68
N ILE A 277 -9.11 -5.88 10.26
CA ILE A 277 -8.18 -6.86 10.85
C ILE A 277 -7.00 -6.21 11.56
N SER A 278 -6.67 -4.97 11.22
CA SER A 278 -5.62 -4.18 11.86
C SER A 278 -5.82 -2.69 11.63
N GLN A 279 -5.08 -1.87 12.39
CA GLN A 279 -4.99 -0.42 12.21
C GLN A 279 -3.53 -0.03 12.08
N TYR A 280 -3.22 0.77 11.06
CA TYR A 280 -1.93 1.43 10.88
C TYR A 280 -1.98 2.85 11.43
N GLU A 281 -0.87 3.27 12.01
CA GLU A 281 -0.64 4.61 12.54
C GLU A 281 0.56 5.22 11.82
N TYR A 282 0.42 6.45 11.37
CA TYR A 282 1.45 7.21 10.68
C TYR A 282 1.93 8.35 11.58
N TYR A 283 3.19 8.29 11.96
CA TYR A 283 3.82 9.29 12.82
C TYR A 283 4.78 10.12 12.00
N GLN A 284 4.54 11.45 11.94
CA GLN A 284 5.40 12.38 11.21
C GLN A 284 6.54 12.89 12.09
N THR A 285 7.74 12.90 11.53
CA THR A 285 8.90 13.58 12.12
C THR A 285 9.71 14.30 11.05
N LYS A 286 10.41 15.36 11.46
CA LYS A 286 11.35 16.07 10.60
C LYS A 286 12.70 15.34 10.58
N ILE A 287 13.38 15.31 9.41
CA ILE A 287 14.68 14.62 9.24
C ILE A 287 15.83 15.58 8.97
#